data_6948b83d09701d8d6b229d9ab8b4bd2e
#
_entry.id   6948b83d09701d8d6b229d9ab8b4bd2e
#
_cell.length_a   1.000
_cell.length_b   1.000
_cell.length_c   1.000
_cell.angle_alpha   90.00
_cell.angle_beta   90.00
_cell.angle_gamma   90.00
#
_symmetry.space_group_name_H-M   'P 1'
#
loop_
_entity.id
_entity.type
_entity.pdbx_description
1 polymer ?
#
loop_
_entity_poly.entity_id
_entity_poly.type
_entity_poly.pdbx_seq_one_letter_code
_entity_poly.pdbx_strand_id
1 'polypeptide(L)'
;MIHQPWGGVQGQATDISIQAKEILRLKDRLNEIMAKHCGRTAEELTRDTDRDRFMSSDEAKAYGLVDQVVQSRKEIPSLVEKTTVPDKIA
;
A
#
# COMPACT_ATOMS: atom_id res chain seq x y z
N MET A 1 7.21 4.71 -3.50
CA MET A 1 7.64 3.34 -3.85
C MET A 1 6.69 2.33 -3.27
N ILE A 2 6.31 1.34 -4.06
CA ILE A 2 5.55 0.22 -3.54
C ILE A 2 6.37 -1.05 -3.73
N HIS A 3 6.27 -1.94 -2.77
CA HIS A 3 6.99 -3.21 -2.81
C HIS A 3 6.26 -4.23 -1.94
N GLN A 4 6.61 -5.50 -2.13
CA GLN A 4 6.01 -6.54 -1.31
C GLN A 4 6.74 -6.62 0.04
N PRO A 5 6.08 -7.15 1.08
CA PRO A 5 6.75 -7.31 2.36
C PRO A 5 7.86 -8.35 2.26
N TRP A 6 8.91 -8.14 3.00
CA TRP A 6 10.01 -9.09 3.07
C TRP A 6 10.56 -9.11 4.49
N GLY A 7 11.31 -10.16 4.80
CA GLY A 7 11.89 -10.28 6.12
C GLY A 7 12.89 -11.41 6.16
N GLY A 8 13.69 -11.42 7.20
CA GLY A 8 14.63 -12.49 7.44
C GLY A 8 14.07 -13.45 8.47
N VAL A 9 14.41 -14.72 8.32
CA VAL A 9 13.99 -15.75 9.26
C VAL A 9 15.18 -16.57 9.67
N GLN A 10 15.20 -16.99 10.93
CA GLN A 10 16.25 -17.82 11.47
C GLN A 10 15.62 -18.86 12.39
N GLY A 11 16.30 -19.97 12.60
CA GLY A 11 15.84 -21.01 13.48
C GLY A 11 15.77 -22.36 12.80
N GLN A 12 15.03 -23.27 13.38
CA GLN A 12 14.90 -24.60 12.83
C GLN A 12 14.00 -24.56 11.60
N ALA A 13 14.12 -25.55 10.73
CA ALA A 13 13.39 -25.59 9.48
C ALA A 13 11.89 -25.45 9.65
N THR A 14 11.34 -26.04 10.71
CA THR A 14 9.90 -25.93 10.97
C THR A 14 9.49 -24.50 11.28
N ASP A 15 10.31 -23.78 12.06
CA ASP A 15 10.01 -22.40 12.42
C ASP A 15 10.15 -21.49 11.21
N ILE A 16 11.13 -21.74 10.37
CA ILE A 16 11.32 -20.97 9.13
C ILE A 16 10.11 -21.14 8.22
N SER A 17 9.58 -22.37 8.13
CA SER A 17 8.41 -22.65 7.32
C SER A 17 7.19 -21.90 7.83
N ILE A 18 6.98 -21.86 9.14
CA ILE A 18 5.87 -21.13 9.73
C ILE A 18 5.98 -19.64 9.46
N GLN A 19 7.18 -19.08 9.64
CA GLN A 19 7.39 -17.65 9.40
C GLN A 19 7.24 -17.30 7.94
N ALA A 20 7.71 -18.15 7.04
CA ALA A 20 7.56 -17.92 5.60
C ALA A 20 6.08 -17.90 5.18
N LYS A 21 5.28 -18.80 5.73
CA LYS A 21 3.84 -18.83 5.46
C LYS A 21 3.17 -17.54 5.95
N GLU A 22 3.59 -17.03 7.10
CA GLU A 22 3.03 -15.81 7.65
C GLU A 22 3.39 -14.60 6.79
N ILE A 23 4.61 -14.53 6.28
CA ILE A 23 5.03 -13.45 5.38
C ILE A 23 4.19 -13.49 4.10
N LEU A 24 3.95 -14.67 3.55
CA LEU A 24 3.14 -14.81 2.34
C LEU A 24 1.68 -14.41 2.60
N ARG A 25 1.16 -14.75 3.77
CA ARG A 25 -0.19 -14.36 4.16
C ARG A 25 -0.32 -12.85 4.27
N LEU A 26 0.67 -12.20 4.87
CA LEU A 26 0.69 -10.75 5.00
C LEU A 26 0.80 -10.07 3.63
N LYS A 27 1.60 -10.64 2.74
CA LYS A 27 1.75 -10.11 1.39
C LYS A 27 0.40 -10.13 0.67
N ASP A 28 -0.31 -11.24 0.72
CA ASP A 28 -1.60 -11.35 0.06
C ASP A 28 -2.61 -10.38 0.66
N ARG A 29 -2.61 -10.27 1.97
CA ARG A 29 -3.54 -9.36 2.66
C ARG A 29 -3.27 -7.90 2.31
N LEU A 30 -2.01 -7.49 2.27
CA LEU A 30 -1.64 -6.13 1.90
C LEU A 30 -2.03 -5.83 0.46
N ASN A 31 -1.81 -6.78 -0.45
CA ASN A 31 -2.16 -6.60 -1.84
C ASN A 31 -3.68 -6.49 -2.02
N GLU A 32 -4.46 -7.24 -1.25
CA GLU A 32 -5.91 -7.12 -1.27
C GLU A 32 -6.37 -5.74 -0.82
N ILE A 33 -5.79 -5.25 0.27
CA ILE A 33 -6.14 -3.93 0.81
C ILE A 33 -5.78 -2.83 -0.19
N MET A 34 -4.57 -2.89 -0.74
CA MET A 34 -4.13 -1.90 -1.71
C MET A 34 -4.98 -1.95 -2.98
N ALA A 35 -5.29 -3.14 -3.45
CA ALA A 35 -6.11 -3.30 -4.65
C ALA A 35 -7.48 -2.64 -4.46
N LYS A 36 -8.08 -2.84 -3.30
CA LYS A 36 -9.37 -2.27 -2.99
C LYS A 36 -9.32 -0.74 -3.00
N HIS A 37 -8.30 -0.17 -2.39
CA HIS A 37 -8.19 1.28 -2.30
C HIS A 37 -7.74 1.93 -3.62
N CYS A 38 -6.96 1.22 -4.43
CA CYS A 38 -6.51 1.75 -5.70
C CYS A 38 -7.49 1.50 -6.86
N GLY A 39 -8.53 0.74 -6.62
CA GLY A 39 -9.46 0.39 -7.69
C GLY A 39 -8.84 -0.58 -8.69
N ARG A 40 -7.93 -1.42 -8.25
CA ARG A 40 -7.22 -2.38 -9.09
C ARG A 40 -7.42 -3.79 -8.55
N THR A 41 -7.01 -4.78 -9.32
CA THR A 41 -7.13 -6.16 -8.85
C THR A 41 -5.93 -6.54 -8.00
N ALA A 42 -6.11 -7.54 -7.13
CA ALA A 42 -5.01 -8.03 -6.31
C ALA A 42 -3.88 -8.59 -7.19
N GLU A 43 -4.23 -9.14 -8.35
CA GLU A 43 -3.24 -9.67 -9.29
C GLU A 43 -2.37 -8.57 -9.86
N GLU A 44 -2.96 -7.41 -10.18
CA GLU A 44 -2.18 -6.26 -10.66
C GLU A 44 -1.23 -5.77 -9.57
N LEU A 45 -1.68 -5.72 -8.32
CA LEU A 45 -0.84 -5.30 -7.22
C LEU A 45 0.30 -6.29 -6.99
N THR A 46 0.02 -7.57 -7.07
CA THR A 46 1.05 -8.60 -6.91
C THR A 46 2.13 -8.42 -7.96
N ARG A 47 1.74 -8.20 -9.21
CA ARG A 47 2.69 -8.01 -10.30
C ARG A 47 3.48 -6.71 -10.14
N ASP A 48 2.77 -5.62 -9.79
CA ASP A 48 3.41 -4.30 -9.72
C ASP A 48 4.31 -4.14 -8.50
N THR A 49 4.09 -4.93 -7.45
CA THR A 49 4.92 -4.87 -6.25
C THR A 49 5.98 -5.97 -6.18
N ASP A 50 6.06 -6.82 -7.21
CA ASP A 50 7.05 -7.89 -7.23
C ASP A 50 8.47 -7.34 -7.09
N ARG A 51 8.70 -6.15 -7.60
CA ARG A 51 9.96 -5.43 -7.41
C ARG A 51 9.65 -4.03 -6.94
N ASP A 52 10.60 -3.38 -6.31
CA ASP A 52 10.42 -2.02 -5.84
C ASP A 52 10.00 -1.15 -7.02
N ARG A 53 8.89 -0.47 -6.86
CA ARG A 53 8.36 0.37 -7.92
C ARG A 53 8.31 1.81 -7.44
N PHE A 54 9.05 2.66 -8.12
CA PHE A 54 9.09 4.08 -7.79
C PHE A 54 8.10 4.84 -8.65
N MET A 55 7.44 5.81 -8.05
CA MET A 55 6.44 6.63 -8.73
C MET A 55 6.61 8.07 -8.33
N SER A 56 6.34 8.97 -9.26
CA SER A 56 6.23 10.39 -8.94
C SER A 56 4.89 10.58 -8.23
N SER A 57 4.68 11.78 -7.68
CA SER A 57 3.41 12.08 -7.02
C SER A 57 2.23 11.98 -8.00
N ASP A 58 2.41 12.43 -9.22
CA ASP A 58 1.34 12.36 -10.21
C ASP A 58 1.07 10.91 -10.63
N GLU A 59 2.10 10.11 -10.76
CA GLU A 59 1.94 8.70 -11.07
C GLU A 59 1.23 7.96 -9.93
N ALA A 60 1.55 8.31 -8.67
CA ALA A 60 0.89 7.71 -7.52
C ALA A 60 -0.61 8.05 -7.50
N LYS A 61 -0.97 9.27 -7.91
CA LYS A 61 -2.36 9.65 -8.00
C LYS A 61 -3.06 8.88 -9.12
N ALA A 62 -2.42 8.76 -10.27
CA ALA A 62 -2.99 8.02 -11.39
C ALA A 62 -3.15 6.53 -11.06
N TYR A 63 -2.25 5.99 -10.26
CA TYR A 63 -2.33 4.59 -9.85
C TYR A 63 -3.48 4.38 -8.85
N GLY A 64 -3.84 5.40 -8.10
CA GLY A 64 -4.88 5.31 -7.08
C GLY A 64 -4.36 5.23 -5.65
N LEU A 65 -3.04 5.36 -5.48
CA LEU A 65 -2.45 5.29 -4.15
C LEU A 65 -2.74 6.52 -3.31
N VAL A 66 -2.88 7.68 -3.94
CA VAL A 66 -3.19 8.92 -3.25
C VAL A 66 -4.35 9.61 -3.97
N ASP A 67 -5.10 10.41 -3.23
CA ASP A 67 -6.27 11.08 -3.77
C ASP A 67 -5.95 12.47 -4.31
N GLN A 68 -4.98 13.13 -3.72
CA GLN A 68 -4.63 14.49 -4.06
C GLN A 68 -3.12 14.70 -4.04
N VAL A 69 -2.65 15.58 -4.91
CA VAL A 69 -1.26 15.99 -4.91
C VAL A 69 -1.28 17.50 -4.66
N VAL A 70 -0.54 17.95 -3.65
CA VAL A 70 -0.47 19.35 -3.32
C VAL A 70 0.92 19.88 -3.62
N GLN A 71 1.00 21.17 -3.98
CA GLN A 71 2.26 21.78 -4.32
C GLN A 71 2.95 22.39 -3.11
N SER A 72 2.21 22.73 -2.09
CA SER A 72 2.77 23.30 -0.88
C SER A 72 1.84 23.06 0.29
N ARG A 73 2.35 23.30 1.49
CA ARG A 73 1.55 23.16 2.68
C ARG A 73 0.37 24.14 2.72
N LYS A 74 0.44 25.21 1.98
CA LYS A 74 -0.63 26.21 1.97
C LYS A 74 -1.92 25.66 1.39
N GLU A 75 -1.85 24.58 0.63
CA GLU A 75 -3.04 23.95 0.06
C GLU A 75 -3.73 23.01 1.01
N ILE A 76 -3.05 22.59 2.07
CA ILE A 76 -3.58 21.59 2.99
C ILE A 76 -4.86 22.03 3.71
N PRO A 77 -4.97 23.22 4.24
CA PRO A 77 -6.19 23.62 4.95
C PRO A 77 -7.44 23.50 4.06
N SER A 78 -7.31 23.89 2.81
CA SER A 78 -8.43 23.79 1.88
C SER A 78 -8.81 22.33 1.62
N LEU A 79 -7.82 21.47 1.50
CA LEU A 79 -8.07 20.05 1.28
C LEU A 79 -8.71 19.41 2.52
N VAL A 80 -8.29 19.80 3.68
CA VAL A 80 -8.85 19.26 4.92
C VAL A 80 -10.34 19.61 5.01
N GLU A 81 -10.73 20.80 4.62
CA GLU A 81 -12.13 21.16 4.64
C GLU A 81 -12.94 20.32 3.67
N LYS A 82 -12.38 20.03 2.51
CA LYS A 82 -13.10 19.25 1.50
C LYS A 82 -13.19 17.79 1.87
N THR A 83 -12.20 17.32 2.58
CA THR A 83 -12.18 15.92 2.90
C THR A 83 -12.57 15.65 4.32
N THR A 84 -13.17 16.59 4.95
CA THR A 84 -13.58 16.42 6.31
C THR A 84 -14.43 15.24 6.42
N VAL A 85 -13.88 14.27 6.84
CA VAL A 85 -14.60 13.14 7.00
C VAL A 85 -15.18 13.21 8.27
N PRO A 86 -16.23 13.06 8.34
CA PRO A 86 -16.95 13.11 9.49
C PRO A 86 -16.47 12.02 10.26
N ASP A 87 -15.77 12.10 10.89
CA ASP A 87 -15.47 11.31 11.90
C ASP A 87 -16.19 10.16 12.02
N LYS A 88 -16.85 9.90 11.26
CA LYS A 88 -17.54 8.78 11.33
C LYS A 88 -16.65 7.72 11.38
N ILE A 89 -15.58 7.89 11.29
CA ILE A 89 -14.64 6.90 11.40
C ILE A 89 -14.64 6.41 12.73
N ALA A 90 -15.17 7.07 13.50
CA ALA A 90 -15.19 6.61 14.88
C ALA A 90 -15.94 5.32 15.02
#